data_70d8e0c65f4655797a3c4e5fed22d5f6
#
_entry.id   70d8e0c65f4655797a3c4e5fed22d5f6
#
_cell.length_a   1.000
_cell.length_b   1.000
_cell.length_c   1.000
_cell.angle_alpha   90.00
_cell.angle_beta   90.00
_cell.angle_gamma   90.00
#
_symmetry.space_group_name_H-M   'P 1'
#
loop_
_entity.id
_entity.type
_entity.pdbx_description
1 polymer ?
#
loop_
_entity_poly.entity_id
_entity_poly.type
_entity_poly.pdbx_seq_one_letter_code
_entity_poly.pdbx_strand_id
1 'polypeptide(L)'
;MSLKDAVKRGLPSSYAQLSALGESVDAIRSQMLTASEARQIHDELHWDISVQLLGEIRALRNELDAHDSQMKMFAWENYRKENESIDDAKKRFYRLLPKATGGMRLLQLGCAKLMGEFDALCRENGLQYWAVYGTLLGAIRHGGFIPWDDDTDLGMMRSDIERLIEIVGDDDRYRITVVYDRCVTCKQIRFLYADTDIPCFLDLFVYDWAVSPDRQKAEELRGLRAELAEEIECDNVLSFWGPSPYYPDAADGADRIRAHFEDCRQKSRDCGVVCDKEKAGGIVWAVDNLNCSRTPWYAYSLEDTFPLKRAMFEGVEINVPANADAYLRSCYGDYLDLPKDIHSHFQHVSHDDLEAGATRDALSGFAE
;
A
#
# COMPACT_ATOMS: atom_id res chain seq x y z
N MET A 1 -22.28 9.52 44.31
CA MET A 1 -22.84 9.88 42.99
C MET A 1 -22.66 8.67 42.09
N SER A 2 -23.74 8.04 41.62
CA SER A 2 -23.58 6.79 40.85
C SER A 2 -23.05 7.10 39.43
N LEU A 3 -22.34 6.14 38.82
CA LEU A 3 -21.87 6.25 37.44
C LEU A 3 -23.01 6.61 36.46
N LYS A 4 -24.25 6.15 36.77
CA LYS A 4 -25.44 6.50 36.03
C LYS A 4 -25.81 7.99 36.08
N ASP A 5 -25.55 8.68 37.19
CA ASP A 5 -25.86 10.10 37.35
C ASP A 5 -24.80 11.00 36.68
N ALA A 6 -23.54 10.53 36.59
CA ALA A 6 -22.49 11.23 35.90
C ALA A 6 -22.67 11.13 34.37
N VAL A 7 -23.07 9.99 33.87
CA VAL A 7 -23.33 9.76 32.42
C VAL A 7 -24.56 10.56 31.96
N LYS A 8 -25.63 10.69 32.79
CA LYS A 8 -26.81 11.50 32.44
C LYS A 8 -26.53 12.99 32.23
N ARG A 9 -25.47 13.55 32.85
CA ARG A 9 -25.14 15.00 32.76
C ARG A 9 -24.26 15.39 31.60
N GLY A 10 -23.64 14.41 30.96
CA GLY A 10 -22.66 14.65 29.88
C GLY A 10 -23.11 14.28 28.47
N LEU A 11 -24.31 13.67 28.34
CA LEU A 11 -24.79 13.24 27.03
C LEU A 11 -25.82 14.24 26.44
N PRO A 12 -25.81 14.44 25.12
CA PRO A 12 -26.76 15.34 24.45
C PRO A 12 -28.22 14.88 24.61
N SER A 13 -29.17 15.74 24.22
CA SER A 13 -30.61 15.56 24.36
C SER A 13 -31.18 14.19 23.92
N SER A 14 -30.50 13.52 23.01
CA SER A 14 -30.78 12.15 22.56
C SER A 14 -30.77 11.09 23.69
N TYR A 15 -29.93 11.25 24.70
CA TYR A 15 -29.89 10.31 25.82
C TYR A 15 -31.10 10.46 26.75
N ALA A 16 -31.57 11.68 26.94
CA ALA A 16 -32.78 11.93 27.72
C ALA A 16 -34.02 11.33 27.02
N GLN A 17 -34.09 11.42 25.69
CA GLN A 17 -35.11 10.78 24.87
C GLN A 17 -35.04 9.26 24.93
N LEU A 18 -33.85 8.68 24.88
CA LEU A 18 -33.62 7.25 25.05
C LEU A 18 -34.05 6.72 26.42
N SER A 19 -33.77 7.46 27.48
CA SER A 19 -34.20 7.11 28.84
C SER A 19 -35.73 7.15 28.99
N ALA A 20 -36.37 8.17 28.43
CA ALA A 20 -37.83 8.30 28.43
C ALA A 20 -38.53 7.21 27.62
N LEU A 21 -37.89 6.80 26.49
CA LEU A 21 -38.38 5.68 25.68
C LEU A 21 -38.25 4.35 26.41
N GLY A 22 -37.16 4.11 27.13
CA GLY A 22 -36.96 2.94 27.98
C GLY A 22 -37.98 2.82 29.08
N GLU A 23 -38.30 3.94 29.77
CA GLU A 23 -39.36 4.01 30.79
C GLU A 23 -40.76 3.75 30.20
N SER A 24 -40.99 4.23 28.97
CA SER A 24 -42.25 3.96 28.26
C SER A 24 -42.38 2.48 27.86
N VAL A 25 -41.31 1.85 27.43
CA VAL A 25 -41.29 0.40 27.12
C VAL A 25 -41.49 -0.44 28.36
N ASP A 26 -40.92 -0.06 29.50
CA ASP A 26 -41.14 -0.77 30.77
C ASP A 26 -42.57 -0.57 31.31
N ALA A 27 -43.17 0.60 31.15
CA ALA A 27 -44.57 0.86 31.47
C ALA A 27 -45.53 0.05 30.57
N ILE A 28 -45.28 -0.04 29.28
CA ILE A 28 -46.03 -0.89 28.33
C ILE A 28 -45.89 -2.37 28.68
N ARG A 29 -44.69 -2.80 29.09
CA ARG A 29 -44.42 -4.18 29.53
C ARG A 29 -45.23 -4.57 30.78
N SER A 30 -45.47 -3.59 31.67
CA SER A 30 -46.28 -3.79 32.88
C SER A 30 -47.78 -3.83 32.62
N GLN A 31 -48.25 -3.46 31.43
CA GLN A 31 -49.68 -3.39 31.03
C GLN A 31 -50.15 -4.54 30.12
N MET A 32 -49.64 -5.76 30.31
CA MET A 32 -50.15 -6.99 29.67
C MET A 32 -49.99 -7.10 28.15
N LEU A 33 -48.87 -6.66 27.58
CA LEU A 33 -48.47 -7.02 26.21
C LEU A 33 -48.04 -8.49 26.15
N THR A 34 -48.48 -9.20 25.12
CA THR A 34 -47.94 -10.54 24.83
C THR A 34 -46.44 -10.46 24.59
N ALA A 35 -45.68 -11.53 24.86
CA ALA A 35 -44.25 -11.57 24.64
C ALA A 35 -43.85 -11.28 23.16
N SER A 36 -44.77 -11.49 22.22
CA SER A 36 -44.62 -11.18 20.80
C SER A 36 -44.73 -9.69 20.52
N GLU A 37 -45.76 -9.02 21.10
CA GLU A 37 -45.96 -7.58 20.94
C GLU A 37 -44.85 -6.77 21.61
N ALA A 38 -44.40 -7.22 22.78
CA ALA A 38 -43.27 -6.60 23.46
C ALA A 38 -41.97 -6.71 22.66
N ARG A 39 -41.69 -7.84 21.97
CA ARG A 39 -40.57 -8.00 21.09
C ARG A 39 -40.67 -7.09 19.87
N GLN A 40 -41.80 -7.05 19.22
CA GLN A 40 -41.99 -6.21 18.04
C GLN A 40 -41.76 -4.73 18.35
N ILE A 41 -42.33 -4.23 19.46
CA ILE A 41 -42.10 -2.85 19.91
C ILE A 41 -40.65 -2.61 20.26
N HIS A 42 -39.97 -3.57 20.90
CA HIS A 42 -38.54 -3.47 21.22
C HIS A 42 -37.71 -3.39 19.94
N ASP A 43 -37.98 -4.22 18.95
CA ASP A 43 -37.23 -4.26 17.69
C ASP A 43 -37.45 -2.99 16.85
N GLU A 44 -38.71 -2.49 16.80
CA GLU A 44 -39.02 -1.21 16.14
C GLU A 44 -38.32 -0.02 16.82
N LEU A 45 -38.38 0.06 18.15
CA LEU A 45 -37.68 1.11 18.90
C LEU A 45 -36.17 1.02 18.78
N HIS A 46 -35.64 -0.20 18.81
CA HIS A 46 -34.20 -0.43 18.63
C HIS A 46 -33.72 -0.01 17.22
N TRP A 47 -34.56 -0.27 16.22
CA TRP A 47 -34.29 0.14 14.83
C TRP A 47 -34.32 1.67 14.70
N ASP A 48 -35.36 2.33 15.19
CA ASP A 48 -35.51 3.80 15.11
C ASP A 48 -34.39 4.52 15.84
N ILE A 49 -34.02 4.06 17.05
CA ILE A 49 -32.87 4.58 17.80
C ILE A 49 -31.56 4.38 17.01
N SER A 50 -31.37 3.20 16.43
CA SER A 50 -30.14 2.90 15.64
C SER A 50 -30.04 3.80 14.41
N VAL A 51 -31.16 4.02 13.70
CA VAL A 51 -31.20 4.91 12.53
C VAL A 51 -30.92 6.36 12.93
N GLN A 52 -31.53 6.83 14.03
CA GLN A 52 -31.32 8.18 14.54
C GLN A 52 -29.86 8.40 14.97
N LEU A 53 -29.28 7.47 15.76
CA LEU A 53 -27.89 7.54 16.20
C LEU A 53 -26.93 7.51 15.01
N LEU A 54 -27.17 6.63 14.03
CA LEU A 54 -26.35 6.60 12.82
C LEU A 54 -26.45 7.92 12.02
N GLY A 55 -27.65 8.54 12.01
CA GLY A 55 -27.86 9.86 11.41
C GLY A 55 -27.04 10.95 12.11
N GLU A 56 -27.11 11.00 13.42
CA GLU A 56 -26.35 11.96 14.24
C GLU A 56 -24.83 11.75 14.11
N ILE A 57 -24.36 10.50 14.14
CA ILE A 57 -22.93 10.16 13.93
C ILE A 57 -22.46 10.63 12.55
N ARG A 58 -23.28 10.44 11.51
CA ARG A 58 -22.94 10.92 10.15
C ARG A 58 -22.89 12.44 10.10
N ALA A 59 -23.84 13.12 10.71
CA ALA A 59 -23.87 14.58 10.76
C ALA A 59 -22.65 15.15 11.49
N LEU A 60 -22.29 14.61 12.66
CA LEU A 60 -21.12 15.00 13.42
C LEU A 60 -19.82 14.71 12.65
N ARG A 61 -19.75 13.58 11.95
CA ARG A 61 -18.59 13.27 11.09
C ARG A 61 -18.45 14.29 9.98
N ASN A 62 -19.53 14.62 9.28
CA ASN A 62 -19.51 15.61 8.21
C ASN A 62 -19.12 17.00 8.72
N GLU A 63 -19.59 17.40 9.89
CA GLU A 63 -19.22 18.67 10.53
C GLU A 63 -17.73 18.69 10.91
N LEU A 64 -17.22 17.59 11.46
CA LEU A 64 -15.80 17.44 11.79
C LEU A 64 -14.93 17.47 10.54
N ASP A 65 -15.32 16.77 9.47
CA ASP A 65 -14.60 16.77 8.19
C ASP A 65 -14.61 18.16 7.54
N ALA A 66 -15.72 18.90 7.63
CA ALA A 66 -15.82 20.27 7.15
C ALA A 66 -14.90 21.21 7.93
N HIS A 67 -14.88 21.10 9.26
CA HIS A 67 -14.02 21.90 10.12
C HIS A 67 -12.54 21.58 9.87
N ASP A 68 -12.17 20.29 9.77
CA ASP A 68 -10.79 19.88 9.43
C ASP A 68 -10.36 20.47 8.08
N SER A 69 -11.23 20.42 7.07
CA SER A 69 -10.96 20.99 5.74
C SER A 69 -10.75 22.51 5.78
N GLN A 70 -11.54 23.23 6.58
CA GLN A 70 -11.38 24.68 6.76
C GLN A 70 -10.07 25.02 7.47
N MET A 71 -9.72 24.26 8.51
CA MET A 71 -8.46 24.45 9.25
C MET A 71 -7.24 24.15 8.36
N LYS A 72 -7.28 23.09 7.56
CA LYS A 72 -6.24 22.77 6.59
C LYS A 72 -6.09 23.88 5.55
N MET A 73 -7.19 24.37 4.98
CA MET A 73 -7.15 25.46 4.02
C MET A 73 -6.55 26.73 4.63
N PHE A 74 -6.98 27.12 5.84
CA PHE A 74 -6.43 28.26 6.55
C PHE A 74 -4.91 28.11 6.80
N ALA A 75 -4.49 26.92 7.26
CA ALA A 75 -3.08 26.65 7.53
C ALA A 75 -2.23 26.77 6.25
N TRP A 76 -2.67 26.17 5.13
CA TRP A 76 -1.95 26.21 3.87
C TRP A 76 -1.92 27.60 3.24
N GLU A 77 -3.02 28.38 3.31
CA GLU A 77 -3.05 29.76 2.86
C GLU A 77 -2.08 30.65 3.63
N ASN A 78 -1.91 30.42 4.94
CA ASN A 78 -0.93 31.15 5.76
C ASN A 78 0.52 30.66 5.55
N TYR A 79 0.71 29.41 5.17
CA TYR A 79 2.05 28.84 4.96
C TYR A 79 2.62 29.14 3.57
N ARG A 80 1.76 29.23 2.53
CA ARG A 80 2.21 29.47 1.16
C ARG A 80 2.83 30.85 1.01
N LYS A 81 3.80 30.96 0.10
CA LYS A 81 4.42 32.23 -0.29
C LYS A 81 3.56 32.93 -1.32
N GLU A 82 3.83 34.23 -1.51
CA GLU A 82 3.21 35.00 -2.58
C GLU A 82 3.50 34.37 -3.94
N ASN A 83 2.47 34.25 -4.76
CA ASN A 83 2.50 33.58 -6.08
C ASN A 83 2.85 32.07 -6.07
N GLU A 84 2.84 31.40 -4.92
CA GLU A 84 3.01 29.95 -4.80
C GLU A 84 1.63 29.27 -4.81
N SER A 85 1.48 28.15 -5.55
CA SER A 85 0.27 27.33 -5.43
C SER A 85 0.24 26.59 -4.09
N ILE A 86 -0.95 26.17 -3.64
CA ILE A 86 -1.08 25.37 -2.41
C ILE A 86 -0.32 24.04 -2.58
N ASP A 87 -0.39 23.41 -3.74
CA ASP A 87 0.32 22.15 -4.01
C ASP A 87 1.84 22.34 -3.96
N ASP A 88 2.38 23.43 -4.47
CA ASP A 88 3.81 23.71 -4.36
C ASP A 88 4.23 24.02 -2.91
N ALA A 89 3.38 24.72 -2.15
CA ALA A 89 3.60 24.94 -0.73
C ALA A 89 3.60 23.64 0.05
N LYS A 90 2.65 22.71 -0.22
CA LYS A 90 2.62 21.37 0.35
C LYS A 90 3.89 20.57 0.00
N LYS A 91 4.30 20.54 -1.27
CA LYS A 91 5.56 19.89 -1.69
C LYS A 91 6.78 20.52 -1.00
N ARG A 92 6.83 21.83 -0.91
CA ARG A 92 7.89 22.53 -0.18
C ARG A 92 7.93 22.14 1.30
N PHE A 93 6.78 22.04 1.96
CA PHE A 93 6.69 21.54 3.33
C PHE A 93 7.33 20.16 3.49
N TYR A 94 6.95 19.19 2.64
CA TYR A 94 7.48 17.84 2.71
C TYR A 94 8.98 17.78 2.44
N ARG A 95 9.49 18.58 1.51
CA ARG A 95 10.93 18.65 1.20
C ARG A 95 11.77 19.26 2.32
N LEU A 96 11.15 20.01 3.21
CA LEU A 96 11.81 20.61 4.38
C LEU A 96 11.72 19.73 5.62
N LEU A 97 11.02 18.61 5.57
CA LEU A 97 11.02 17.67 6.69
C LEU A 97 12.45 17.18 6.96
N PRO A 98 12.81 17.00 8.24
CA PRO A 98 14.10 16.42 8.59
C PRO A 98 14.24 15.02 7.96
N LYS A 99 15.37 14.76 7.33
CA LYS A 99 15.71 13.41 6.86
C LYS A 99 15.90 12.46 8.04
N ALA A 100 15.78 11.16 7.79
CA ALA A 100 16.16 10.14 8.76
C ALA A 100 17.59 10.33 9.26
N THR A 101 17.93 9.76 10.40
CA THR A 101 19.26 9.80 11.01
C THR A 101 19.71 8.39 11.40
N GLY A 102 20.97 8.23 11.78
CA GLY A 102 21.50 6.92 12.22
C GLY A 102 21.44 5.84 11.15
N GLY A 103 21.22 4.60 11.55
CA GLY A 103 21.15 3.43 10.68
C GLY A 103 20.10 3.54 9.58
N MET A 104 18.93 4.11 9.88
CA MET A 104 17.88 4.35 8.89
C MET A 104 18.38 5.24 7.72
N ARG A 105 19.10 6.31 8.04
CA ARG A 105 19.64 7.16 6.98
C ARG A 105 20.69 6.48 6.14
N LEU A 106 21.55 5.67 6.76
CA LEU A 106 22.55 4.87 6.04
C LEU A 106 21.89 3.84 5.11
N LEU A 107 20.83 3.17 5.57
CA LEU A 107 20.03 2.27 4.73
C LEU A 107 19.45 3.01 3.53
N GLN A 108 18.81 4.16 3.74
CA GLN A 108 18.24 4.97 2.67
C GLN A 108 19.29 5.40 1.64
N LEU A 109 20.49 5.80 2.08
CA LEU A 109 21.60 6.14 1.17
C LEU A 109 22.11 4.93 0.39
N GLY A 110 22.21 3.78 1.05
CA GLY A 110 22.60 2.52 0.41
C GLY A 110 21.58 2.07 -0.64
N CYS A 111 20.27 2.16 -0.33
CA CYS A 111 19.19 1.87 -1.28
C CYS A 111 19.17 2.88 -2.45
N ALA A 112 19.44 4.17 -2.20
CA ALA A 112 19.53 5.17 -3.26
C ALA A 112 20.72 4.87 -4.22
N LYS A 113 21.85 4.45 -3.69
CA LYS A 113 22.99 4.04 -4.49
C LYS A 113 22.66 2.80 -5.32
N LEU A 114 22.09 1.77 -4.68
CA LEU A 114 21.65 0.55 -5.36
C LEU A 114 20.66 0.87 -6.49
N MET A 115 19.75 1.82 -6.27
CA MET A 115 18.79 2.29 -7.29
C MET A 115 19.50 2.97 -8.47
N GLY A 116 20.54 3.77 -8.23
CA GLY A 116 21.35 4.38 -9.28
C GLY A 116 22.10 3.34 -10.12
N GLU A 117 22.64 2.32 -9.49
CA GLU A 117 23.30 1.20 -10.14
C GLU A 117 22.32 0.34 -10.94
N PHE A 118 21.11 0.12 -10.38
CA PHE A 118 20.01 -0.55 -11.05
C PHE A 118 19.52 0.22 -12.29
N ASP A 119 19.39 1.56 -12.18
CA ASP A 119 19.05 2.41 -13.33
C ASP A 119 20.06 2.28 -14.46
N ALA A 120 21.35 2.29 -14.12
CA ALA A 120 22.42 2.10 -15.10
C ALA A 120 22.32 0.71 -15.78
N LEU A 121 22.15 -0.35 -14.98
CA LEU A 121 21.98 -1.72 -15.49
C LEU A 121 20.78 -1.82 -16.43
N CYS A 122 19.64 -1.24 -16.05
CA CYS A 122 18.43 -1.24 -16.88
C CYS A 122 18.66 -0.48 -18.20
N ARG A 123 19.28 0.69 -18.17
CA ARG A 123 19.57 1.47 -19.38
C ARG A 123 20.53 0.75 -20.33
N GLU A 124 21.58 0.13 -19.80
CA GLU A 124 22.57 -0.62 -20.58
C GLU A 124 21.94 -1.81 -21.29
N ASN A 125 20.92 -2.44 -20.67
CA ASN A 125 20.27 -3.63 -21.20
C ASN A 125 18.91 -3.35 -21.87
N GLY A 126 18.49 -2.09 -21.97
CA GLY A 126 17.21 -1.69 -22.56
C GLY A 126 15.99 -2.20 -21.79
N LEU A 127 16.10 -2.37 -20.47
CA LEU A 127 15.01 -2.73 -19.57
C LEU A 127 14.24 -1.48 -19.10
N GLN A 128 12.93 -1.61 -18.96
CA GLN A 128 12.09 -0.53 -18.45
C GLN A 128 11.61 -0.83 -17.04
N TYR A 129 11.77 0.14 -16.15
CA TYR A 129 11.23 0.14 -14.81
C TYR A 129 10.68 1.53 -14.48
N TRP A 130 9.87 1.67 -13.45
CA TRP A 130 9.43 2.96 -12.93
C TRP A 130 9.18 2.87 -11.42
N ALA A 131 9.40 3.99 -10.71
CA ALA A 131 9.07 4.08 -9.30
C ALA A 131 7.56 3.97 -9.09
N VAL A 132 7.15 3.25 -8.04
CA VAL A 132 5.76 3.09 -7.62
C VAL A 132 5.61 3.40 -6.13
N TYR A 133 4.41 3.45 -5.62
CA TYR A 133 4.05 3.58 -4.18
C TYR A 133 4.90 4.59 -3.40
N GLY A 134 5.51 4.16 -2.29
CA GLY A 134 6.32 4.98 -1.39
C GLY A 134 7.46 5.67 -2.11
N THR A 135 8.15 4.96 -2.99
CA THR A 135 9.27 5.50 -3.78
C THR A 135 8.83 6.59 -4.75
N LEU A 136 7.72 6.39 -5.48
CA LEU A 136 7.17 7.42 -6.36
C LEU A 136 6.70 8.64 -5.56
N LEU A 137 6.00 8.39 -4.45
CA LEU A 137 5.53 9.46 -3.56
C LEU A 137 6.72 10.26 -3.00
N GLY A 138 7.77 9.59 -2.59
CA GLY A 138 9.03 10.17 -2.16
C GLY A 138 9.67 11.05 -3.23
N ALA A 139 9.83 10.53 -4.44
CA ALA A 139 10.41 11.27 -5.57
C ALA A 139 9.65 12.56 -5.87
N ILE A 140 8.31 12.49 -5.96
CA ILE A 140 7.47 13.62 -6.37
C ILE A 140 7.26 14.62 -5.23
N ARG A 141 7.05 14.14 -4.01
CA ARG A 141 6.65 14.96 -2.87
C ARG A 141 7.85 15.45 -2.06
N HIS A 142 8.83 14.57 -1.77
CA HIS A 142 9.99 14.88 -0.92
C HIS A 142 11.27 15.14 -1.71
N GLY A 143 11.38 14.68 -2.94
CA GLY A 143 12.61 14.71 -3.73
C GLY A 143 13.63 13.66 -3.31
N GLY A 144 13.20 12.63 -2.58
CA GLY A 144 13.97 11.52 -2.03
C GLY A 144 13.11 10.65 -1.15
N PHE A 145 13.72 9.92 -0.23
CA PHE A 145 12.99 9.10 0.72
C PHE A 145 12.00 9.91 1.57
N ILE A 146 10.85 9.35 1.84
CA ILE A 146 10.01 9.74 2.95
C ILE A 146 10.83 9.46 4.22
N PRO A 147 10.92 10.37 5.21
CA PRO A 147 11.88 10.23 6.31
C PRO A 147 11.78 8.95 7.15
N TRP A 148 10.62 8.31 7.17
CA TRP A 148 10.36 7.08 7.92
C TRP A 148 10.23 5.83 7.05
N ASP A 149 10.56 5.92 5.75
CA ASP A 149 10.49 4.84 4.78
C ASP A 149 11.82 4.09 4.70
N ASP A 150 11.79 2.76 4.70
CA ASP A 150 12.98 1.91 4.71
C ASP A 150 13.07 0.96 3.51
N ASP A 151 12.17 1.09 2.54
CA ASP A 151 12.11 0.28 1.33
C ASP A 151 12.09 1.09 0.04
N THR A 152 12.18 0.41 -1.07
CA THR A 152 12.12 1.00 -2.41
C THR A 152 11.31 0.12 -3.33
N ASP A 153 10.26 0.69 -3.90
CA ASP A 153 9.29 0.02 -4.72
C ASP A 153 9.43 0.40 -6.18
N LEU A 154 9.67 -0.57 -7.04
CA LEU A 154 9.79 -0.39 -8.50
C LEU A 154 8.81 -1.29 -9.24
N GLY A 155 8.12 -0.74 -10.22
CA GLY A 155 7.29 -1.49 -11.15
C GLY A 155 8.09 -1.86 -12.40
N MET A 156 7.90 -3.08 -12.90
CA MET A 156 8.46 -3.55 -14.17
C MET A 156 7.47 -4.42 -14.90
N MET A 157 7.53 -4.39 -16.23
CA MET A 157 6.80 -5.38 -17.02
C MET A 157 7.39 -6.77 -16.81
N ARG A 158 6.56 -7.80 -16.79
CA ARG A 158 6.98 -9.20 -16.59
C ARG A 158 8.16 -9.60 -17.48
N SER A 159 8.10 -9.28 -18.76
CA SER A 159 9.17 -9.59 -19.71
C SER A 159 10.51 -8.94 -19.35
N ASP A 160 10.49 -7.75 -18.76
CA ASP A 160 11.69 -7.06 -18.35
C ASP A 160 12.25 -7.65 -17.05
N ILE A 161 11.39 -8.11 -16.12
CA ILE A 161 11.82 -8.86 -14.93
C ILE A 161 12.46 -10.20 -15.32
N GLU A 162 11.85 -10.96 -16.23
CA GLU A 162 12.39 -12.23 -16.71
C GLU A 162 13.80 -12.04 -17.31
N ARG A 163 13.96 -11.03 -18.17
CA ARG A 163 15.29 -10.67 -18.71
C ARG A 163 16.28 -10.18 -17.65
N LEU A 164 15.81 -9.41 -16.68
CA LEU A 164 16.65 -8.94 -15.58
C LEU A 164 17.21 -10.11 -14.76
N ILE A 165 16.39 -11.11 -14.46
CA ILE A 165 16.81 -12.33 -13.75
C ILE A 165 17.92 -13.05 -14.51
N GLU A 166 17.79 -13.17 -15.84
CA GLU A 166 18.83 -13.78 -16.68
C GLU A 166 20.14 -12.96 -16.64
N ILE A 167 20.06 -11.63 -16.78
CA ILE A 167 21.23 -10.74 -16.77
C ILE A 167 21.96 -10.79 -15.43
N VAL A 168 21.23 -10.72 -14.32
CA VAL A 168 21.81 -10.71 -12.98
C VAL A 168 22.35 -12.09 -12.58
N GLY A 169 21.83 -13.17 -13.17
CA GLY A 169 22.32 -14.53 -12.91
C GLY A 169 23.82 -14.71 -13.20
N ASP A 170 24.39 -13.89 -14.09
CA ASP A 170 25.80 -13.89 -14.47
C ASP A 170 26.63 -12.74 -13.84
N ASP A 171 26.03 -11.93 -12.94
CA ASP A 171 26.69 -10.75 -12.33
C ASP A 171 27.13 -11.04 -10.88
N ASP A 172 28.41 -10.85 -10.59
CA ASP A 172 29.00 -11.09 -9.26
C ASP A 172 28.66 -10.00 -8.24
N ARG A 173 28.12 -8.85 -8.67
CA ARG A 173 27.87 -7.68 -7.82
C ARG A 173 26.46 -7.71 -7.23
N TYR A 174 25.51 -8.32 -7.94
CA TYR A 174 24.10 -8.28 -7.62
C TYR A 174 23.48 -9.67 -7.58
N ARG A 175 22.36 -9.78 -6.92
CA ARG A 175 21.53 -10.99 -6.90
C ARG A 175 20.05 -10.63 -6.93
N ILE A 176 19.25 -11.54 -7.43
CA ILE A 176 17.81 -11.46 -7.30
C ILE A 176 17.35 -12.58 -6.37
N THR A 177 16.51 -12.20 -5.41
CA THR A 177 15.78 -13.18 -4.59
C THR A 177 14.34 -13.26 -5.04
N VAL A 178 13.85 -14.49 -5.15
CA VAL A 178 12.44 -14.77 -5.39
C VAL A 178 11.94 -15.62 -4.23
N VAL A 179 10.97 -15.11 -3.51
CA VAL A 179 10.37 -15.82 -2.38
C VAL A 179 8.85 -15.76 -2.47
N TYR A 180 8.19 -16.80 -1.96
CA TYR A 180 6.75 -16.82 -1.79
C TYR A 180 6.41 -16.45 -0.35
N ASP A 181 5.56 -15.44 -0.17
CA ASP A 181 5.05 -15.03 1.13
C ASP A 181 3.69 -15.66 1.36
N ARG A 182 3.61 -16.48 2.40
CA ARG A 182 2.40 -17.20 2.79
C ARG A 182 1.32 -16.30 3.39
N CYS A 183 1.72 -15.23 4.11
CA CYS A 183 0.78 -14.38 4.83
C CYS A 183 -0.07 -13.53 3.90
N VAL A 184 0.52 -13.08 2.79
CA VAL A 184 -0.14 -12.25 1.78
C VAL A 184 -0.24 -12.92 0.42
N THR A 185 0.14 -14.20 0.34
CA THR A 185 0.08 -15.02 -0.87
C THR A 185 0.68 -14.31 -2.07
N CYS A 186 1.93 -13.86 -1.99
CA CYS A 186 2.61 -13.18 -3.09
C CYS A 186 3.93 -13.85 -3.45
N LYS A 187 4.37 -13.60 -4.68
CA LYS A 187 5.71 -13.87 -5.16
C LYS A 187 6.50 -12.57 -5.08
N GLN A 188 7.32 -12.43 -4.05
CA GLN A 188 8.16 -11.27 -3.83
C GLN A 188 9.46 -11.41 -4.60
N ILE A 189 9.84 -10.38 -5.35
CA ILE A 189 11.07 -10.32 -6.14
C ILE A 189 11.86 -9.12 -5.66
N ARG A 190 13.13 -9.34 -5.28
CA ARG A 190 14.04 -8.29 -4.81
C ARG A 190 15.34 -8.30 -5.57
N PHE A 191 15.80 -7.11 -5.94
CA PHE A 191 17.15 -6.87 -6.43
C PHE A 191 18.02 -6.38 -5.27
N LEU A 192 19.18 -7.01 -5.06
CA LEU A 192 20.06 -6.76 -3.91
C LEU A 192 21.52 -6.77 -4.36
N TYR A 193 22.39 -6.25 -3.50
CA TYR A 193 23.82 -6.57 -3.60
C TYR A 193 24.06 -8.07 -3.40
N ALA A 194 25.10 -8.61 -4.04
CA ALA A 194 25.53 -9.99 -3.81
C ALA A 194 26.04 -10.21 -2.38
N ASP A 195 26.64 -9.16 -1.79
CA ASP A 195 27.04 -9.13 -0.38
C ASP A 195 25.79 -9.16 0.53
N THR A 196 25.66 -10.24 1.29
CA THR A 196 24.51 -10.48 2.17
C THR A 196 24.52 -9.66 3.46
N ASP A 197 25.64 -9.03 3.80
CA ASP A 197 25.77 -8.17 4.98
C ASP A 197 25.20 -6.78 4.72
N ILE A 198 24.96 -6.42 3.44
CA ILE A 198 24.31 -5.17 3.03
C ILE A 198 22.80 -5.38 2.94
N PRO A 199 21.99 -4.80 3.83
CA PRO A 199 20.54 -5.03 3.89
C PRO A 199 19.75 -4.23 2.84
N CYS A 200 20.41 -3.54 1.92
CA CYS A 200 19.75 -2.74 0.89
C CYS A 200 19.08 -3.61 -0.16
N PHE A 201 17.85 -3.28 -0.51
CA PHE A 201 17.06 -3.98 -1.52
C PHE A 201 16.14 -3.04 -2.31
N LEU A 202 15.75 -3.49 -3.50
CA LEU A 202 14.69 -2.89 -4.31
C LEU A 202 13.61 -3.94 -4.50
N ASP A 203 12.38 -3.67 -4.06
CA ASP A 203 11.22 -4.52 -4.32
C ASP A 203 10.74 -4.30 -5.77
N LEU A 204 10.62 -5.39 -6.52
CA LEU A 204 10.22 -5.38 -7.92
C LEU A 204 8.80 -5.91 -8.07
N PHE A 205 7.86 -5.02 -8.37
CA PHE A 205 6.46 -5.35 -8.61
C PHE A 205 6.22 -5.66 -10.08
N VAL A 206 5.65 -6.83 -10.33
CA VAL A 206 5.36 -7.32 -11.67
C VAL A 206 4.11 -6.63 -12.22
N TYR A 207 4.19 -6.16 -13.47
CA TYR A 207 3.05 -5.68 -14.24
C TYR A 207 2.86 -6.49 -15.50
N ASP A 208 1.61 -6.74 -15.85
CA ASP A 208 1.20 -7.39 -17.08
C ASP A 208 0.44 -6.41 -18.00
N TRP A 209 0.51 -6.63 -19.32
CA TRP A 209 -0.29 -5.90 -20.28
C TRP A 209 -1.77 -6.25 -20.10
N ALA A 210 -2.62 -5.25 -19.98
CA ALA A 210 -4.05 -5.40 -19.77
C ALA A 210 -4.85 -4.93 -21.01
N VAL A 211 -5.91 -5.65 -21.32
CA VAL A 211 -6.82 -5.26 -22.40
C VAL A 211 -7.40 -3.86 -22.17
N SER A 212 -7.68 -3.53 -20.92
CA SER A 212 -8.20 -2.22 -20.50
C SER A 212 -7.69 -1.89 -19.11
N PRO A 213 -7.42 -0.61 -18.76
CA PRO A 213 -7.14 -0.16 -17.40
C PRO A 213 -8.42 -0.03 -16.55
N ASP A 214 -9.49 -0.71 -16.91
CA ASP A 214 -10.78 -0.66 -16.25
C ASP A 214 -10.70 -1.27 -14.84
N ARG A 215 -11.28 -0.58 -13.87
CA ARG A 215 -11.38 -1.07 -12.50
C ARG A 215 -12.10 -2.42 -12.41
N GLN A 216 -13.12 -2.66 -13.25
CA GLN A 216 -13.83 -3.94 -13.26
C GLN A 216 -12.89 -5.09 -13.62
N LYS A 217 -12.01 -4.90 -14.61
CA LYS A 217 -11.01 -5.89 -15.00
C LYS A 217 -9.96 -6.13 -13.90
N ALA A 218 -9.57 -5.09 -13.19
CA ALA A 218 -8.71 -5.20 -12.03
C ALA A 218 -9.37 -6.01 -10.89
N GLU A 219 -10.67 -5.84 -10.66
CA GLU A 219 -11.42 -6.64 -9.65
C GLU A 219 -11.62 -8.09 -10.10
N GLU A 220 -11.77 -8.39 -11.40
CA GLU A 220 -11.75 -9.76 -11.92
C GLU A 220 -10.42 -10.45 -11.57
N LEU A 221 -9.30 -9.77 -11.74
CA LEU A 221 -7.98 -10.27 -11.35
C LEU A 221 -7.86 -10.52 -9.84
N ARG A 222 -8.47 -9.67 -9.03
CA ARG A 222 -8.56 -9.86 -7.58
C ARG A 222 -9.32 -11.15 -7.24
N GLY A 223 -10.39 -11.48 -7.95
CA GLY A 223 -11.12 -12.73 -7.81
C GLY A 223 -10.23 -13.95 -8.05
N LEU A 224 -9.50 -13.97 -9.16
CA LEU A 224 -8.54 -15.03 -9.49
C LEU A 224 -7.44 -15.17 -8.41
N ARG A 225 -7.02 -14.06 -7.83
CA ARG A 225 -6.05 -14.09 -6.72
C ARG A 225 -6.61 -14.71 -5.44
N ALA A 226 -7.89 -14.51 -5.15
CA ALA A 226 -8.55 -15.16 -4.02
C ALA A 226 -8.63 -16.67 -4.24
N GLU A 227 -8.97 -17.11 -5.46
CA GLU A 227 -8.96 -18.53 -5.84
C GLU A 227 -7.55 -19.14 -5.70
N LEU A 228 -6.50 -18.46 -6.17
CA LEU A 228 -5.12 -18.88 -6.01
C LEU A 228 -4.75 -19.10 -4.54
N ALA A 229 -5.16 -18.21 -3.64
CA ALA A 229 -4.88 -18.34 -2.22
C ALA A 229 -5.56 -19.60 -1.63
N GLU A 230 -6.81 -19.85 -1.99
CA GLU A 230 -7.55 -21.05 -1.59
C GLU A 230 -6.93 -22.33 -2.16
N GLU A 231 -6.52 -22.34 -3.42
CA GLU A 231 -5.87 -23.49 -4.07
C GLU A 231 -4.54 -23.83 -3.39
N ILE A 232 -3.71 -22.84 -3.08
CA ILE A 232 -2.45 -23.05 -2.34
C ILE A 232 -2.73 -23.63 -0.95
N GLU A 233 -3.74 -23.12 -0.24
CA GLU A 233 -4.10 -23.61 1.09
C GLU A 233 -4.61 -25.06 1.04
N CYS A 234 -5.45 -25.40 0.06
CA CYS A 234 -6.04 -26.73 -0.11
C CYS A 234 -5.06 -27.80 -0.58
N ASP A 235 -4.01 -27.42 -1.32
CA ASP A 235 -3.05 -28.35 -1.90
C ASP A 235 -2.04 -28.95 -0.89
N ASN A 236 -2.20 -28.73 0.41
CA ASN A 236 -1.23 -29.11 1.44
C ASN A 236 0.20 -28.61 1.19
N VAL A 237 0.38 -27.62 0.32
CA VAL A 237 1.66 -26.95 0.07
C VAL A 237 2.28 -26.48 1.39
N LEU A 238 1.43 -26.04 2.30
CA LEU A 238 1.84 -25.57 3.62
C LEU A 238 2.48 -26.63 4.51
N SER A 239 2.30 -27.94 4.22
CA SER A 239 2.89 -29.01 5.02
C SER A 239 4.42 -29.03 4.96
N PHE A 240 5.02 -28.63 3.84
CA PHE A 240 6.47 -28.54 3.69
C PHE A 240 7.00 -27.10 3.85
N TRP A 241 6.13 -26.10 3.86
CA TRP A 241 6.53 -24.69 3.96
C TRP A 241 7.16 -24.32 5.33
N GLY A 242 6.95 -25.14 6.35
CA GLY A 242 7.53 -24.92 7.66
C GLY A 242 6.96 -23.70 8.41
N PRO A 243 7.63 -23.26 9.48
CA PRO A 243 7.16 -22.16 10.33
C PRO A 243 7.46 -20.76 9.74
N SER A 244 8.42 -20.63 8.81
CA SER A 244 8.73 -19.34 8.18
C SER A 244 7.58 -18.90 7.27
N PRO A 245 7.19 -17.61 7.26
CA PRO A 245 6.23 -17.10 6.29
C PRO A 245 6.81 -17.07 4.87
N TYR A 246 8.14 -17.06 4.72
CA TYR A 246 8.84 -16.92 3.44
C TYR A 246 9.40 -18.25 2.96
N TYR A 247 9.13 -18.59 1.70
CA TYR A 247 9.62 -19.79 1.05
C TYR A 247 10.41 -19.45 -0.20
N PRO A 248 11.73 -19.73 -0.26
CA PRO A 248 12.56 -19.43 -1.42
C PRO A 248 12.12 -20.20 -2.67
N ASP A 249 12.12 -19.55 -3.84
CA ASP A 249 11.79 -20.17 -5.13
C ASP A 249 12.78 -21.28 -5.53
N ALA A 250 14.00 -21.24 -5.00
CA ALA A 250 15.03 -22.28 -5.18
C ALA A 250 14.91 -23.47 -4.22
N ALA A 251 13.97 -23.45 -3.26
CA ALA A 251 13.81 -24.52 -2.28
C ALA A 251 13.06 -25.72 -2.86
N ASP A 252 13.30 -26.91 -2.28
CA ASP A 252 12.62 -28.15 -2.67
C ASP A 252 11.10 -28.00 -2.50
N GLY A 253 10.34 -28.29 -3.57
CA GLY A 253 8.87 -28.16 -3.56
C GLY A 253 8.34 -26.79 -4.02
N ALA A 254 9.19 -25.77 -4.24
CA ALA A 254 8.77 -24.48 -4.78
C ALA A 254 8.10 -24.60 -6.16
N ASP A 255 8.46 -25.60 -6.95
CA ASP A 255 7.82 -25.89 -8.25
C ASP A 255 6.30 -26.00 -8.13
N ARG A 256 5.82 -26.56 -7.05
CA ARG A 256 4.38 -26.73 -6.79
C ARG A 256 3.69 -25.39 -6.53
N ILE A 257 4.33 -24.52 -5.77
CA ILE A 257 3.81 -23.16 -5.53
C ILE A 257 3.84 -22.38 -6.85
N ARG A 258 4.94 -22.46 -7.59
CA ARG A 258 5.11 -21.82 -8.90
C ARG A 258 4.03 -22.24 -9.88
N ALA A 259 3.66 -23.52 -9.90
CA ALA A 259 2.61 -24.05 -10.76
C ALA A 259 1.25 -23.39 -10.48
N HIS A 260 0.89 -23.15 -9.23
CA HIS A 260 -0.35 -22.45 -8.86
C HIS A 260 -0.34 -20.99 -9.36
N PHE A 261 0.77 -20.28 -9.20
CA PHE A 261 0.91 -18.91 -9.72
C PHE A 261 0.81 -18.86 -11.25
N GLU A 262 1.43 -19.82 -11.94
CA GLU A 262 1.38 -19.88 -13.41
C GLU A 262 -0.04 -20.25 -13.93
N ASP A 263 -0.75 -21.14 -13.25
CA ASP A 263 -2.15 -21.45 -13.56
C ASP A 263 -3.05 -20.21 -13.38
N CYS A 264 -2.90 -19.49 -12.29
CA CYS A 264 -3.61 -18.23 -12.06
C CYS A 264 -3.29 -17.18 -13.14
N ARG A 265 -2.04 -17.09 -13.56
CA ARG A 265 -1.61 -16.24 -14.68
C ARG A 265 -2.28 -16.67 -15.99
N GLN A 266 -2.35 -17.97 -16.29
CA GLN A 266 -3.01 -18.48 -17.47
C GLN A 266 -4.52 -18.17 -17.42
N LYS A 267 -5.17 -18.38 -16.29
CA LYS A 267 -6.59 -18.01 -16.08
C LYS A 267 -6.82 -16.51 -16.35
N SER A 268 -5.90 -15.64 -15.96
CA SER A 268 -6.01 -14.19 -16.21
C SER A 268 -5.93 -13.81 -17.69
N ARG A 269 -5.22 -14.62 -18.51
CA ARG A 269 -5.22 -14.50 -19.97
C ARG A 269 -6.51 -15.02 -20.59
N ASP A 270 -6.97 -16.20 -20.13
CA ASP A 270 -8.15 -16.87 -20.66
C ASP A 270 -9.43 -16.08 -20.42
N CYS A 271 -9.56 -15.39 -19.30
CA CYS A 271 -10.68 -14.49 -19.02
C CYS A 271 -10.56 -13.10 -19.68
N GLY A 272 -9.46 -12.82 -20.41
CA GLY A 272 -9.26 -11.60 -21.17
C GLY A 272 -8.99 -10.35 -20.30
N VAL A 273 -8.39 -10.52 -19.13
CA VAL A 273 -7.86 -9.41 -18.33
C VAL A 273 -6.46 -9.06 -18.83
N VAL A 274 -5.59 -10.06 -18.90
CA VAL A 274 -4.20 -9.93 -19.38
C VAL A 274 -4.13 -10.30 -20.86
N CYS A 275 -3.28 -9.60 -21.63
CA CYS A 275 -3.11 -9.81 -23.06
C CYS A 275 -1.67 -9.59 -23.50
N ASP A 276 -1.43 -9.75 -24.80
CA ASP A 276 -0.14 -9.37 -25.41
C ASP A 276 -0.07 -7.85 -25.61
N LYS A 277 1.14 -7.31 -25.67
CA LYS A 277 1.44 -5.88 -25.77
C LYS A 277 0.67 -5.17 -26.90
N GLU A 278 0.54 -5.83 -28.06
CA GLU A 278 -0.10 -5.29 -29.26
C GLU A 278 -1.60 -5.05 -29.08
N LYS A 279 -2.21 -5.71 -28.10
CA LYS A 279 -3.65 -5.60 -27.79
C LYS A 279 -3.93 -4.80 -26.54
N ALA A 280 -2.87 -4.29 -25.87
CA ALA A 280 -2.99 -3.64 -24.60
C ALA A 280 -3.61 -2.25 -24.70
N GLY A 281 -4.63 -1.98 -23.88
CA GLY A 281 -5.15 -0.65 -23.58
C GLY A 281 -4.59 -0.04 -22.30
N GLY A 282 -3.86 -0.85 -21.51
CA GLY A 282 -3.27 -0.44 -20.25
C GLY A 282 -2.29 -1.47 -19.70
N ILE A 283 -1.90 -1.27 -18.44
CA ILE A 283 -1.17 -2.23 -17.64
C ILE A 283 -1.92 -2.52 -16.35
N VAL A 284 -1.70 -3.68 -15.78
CA VAL A 284 -2.33 -4.09 -14.53
C VAL A 284 -1.30 -4.74 -13.60
N TRP A 285 -1.49 -4.56 -12.33
CA TRP A 285 -0.72 -5.24 -11.29
C TRP A 285 -0.88 -6.76 -11.44
N ALA A 286 0.21 -7.49 -11.59
CA ALA A 286 0.16 -8.91 -11.89
C ALA A 286 -0.31 -9.76 -10.70
N VAL A 287 -0.71 -10.99 -10.99
CA VAL A 287 -1.13 -11.97 -9.98
C VAL A 287 -0.04 -12.32 -8.97
N ASP A 288 1.21 -12.05 -9.28
CA ASP A 288 2.38 -12.30 -8.43
C ASP A 288 2.42 -11.39 -7.19
N ASN A 289 1.80 -10.22 -7.25
CA ASN A 289 1.97 -9.18 -6.23
C ASN A 289 1.12 -9.40 -4.97
N LEU A 290 1.27 -8.51 -3.98
CA LEU A 290 0.60 -8.58 -2.68
C LEU A 290 -0.92 -8.71 -2.81
N ASN A 291 -1.52 -9.65 -2.07
CA ASN A 291 -2.96 -9.74 -1.94
C ASN A 291 -3.41 -9.10 -0.62
N CYS A 292 -3.57 -7.79 -0.61
CA CYS A 292 -4.17 -7.10 0.53
C CYS A 292 -5.63 -6.76 0.22
N SER A 293 -6.57 -7.26 1.02
CA SER A 293 -8.00 -6.99 0.84
C SER A 293 -8.37 -5.50 0.95
N ARG A 294 -7.50 -4.69 1.54
CA ARG A 294 -7.68 -3.24 1.71
C ARG A 294 -7.05 -2.42 0.58
N THR A 295 -6.17 -3.02 -0.22
CA THR A 295 -5.47 -2.34 -1.30
C THR A 295 -6.23 -2.56 -2.60
N PRO A 296 -6.59 -1.51 -3.37
CA PRO A 296 -7.16 -1.65 -4.70
C PRO A 296 -6.21 -2.43 -5.60
N TRP A 297 -6.75 -3.22 -6.54
CA TRP A 297 -5.92 -3.79 -7.59
C TRP A 297 -5.61 -2.72 -8.62
N TYR A 298 -4.33 -2.42 -8.81
CA TYR A 298 -3.92 -1.28 -9.62
C TYR A 298 -3.91 -1.60 -11.11
N ALA A 299 -4.59 -0.74 -11.88
CA ALA A 299 -4.57 -0.73 -13.32
C ALA A 299 -4.38 0.70 -13.82
N TYR A 300 -3.56 0.89 -14.86
CA TYR A 300 -3.19 2.20 -15.36
C TYR A 300 -3.27 2.24 -16.88
N SER A 301 -3.63 3.40 -17.43
CA SER A 301 -3.60 3.62 -18.87
C SER A 301 -2.17 3.62 -19.42
N LEU A 302 -2.03 3.33 -20.72
CA LEU A 302 -0.71 3.42 -21.37
C LEU A 302 -0.20 4.86 -21.37
N GLU A 303 -1.07 5.85 -21.56
CA GLU A 303 -0.71 7.26 -21.61
C GLU A 303 -0.26 7.82 -20.24
N ASP A 304 -0.83 7.30 -19.13
CA ASP A 304 -0.37 7.68 -17.79
C ASP A 304 0.95 7.02 -17.42
N THR A 305 1.26 5.87 -18.03
CA THR A 305 2.47 5.12 -17.73
C THR A 305 3.62 5.49 -18.66
N PHE A 306 3.40 5.52 -19.97
CA PHE A 306 4.43 5.68 -21.01
C PHE A 306 4.22 6.92 -21.87
N PRO A 307 5.31 7.51 -22.44
CA PRO A 307 6.71 7.17 -22.18
C PRO A 307 7.12 7.57 -20.75
N LEU A 308 7.99 6.75 -20.14
CA LEU A 308 8.52 7.05 -18.82
C LEU A 308 9.23 8.40 -18.81
N LYS A 309 9.14 9.11 -17.68
CA LYS A 309 9.86 10.36 -17.42
C LYS A 309 11.00 10.13 -16.43
N ARG A 310 11.84 11.13 -16.27
CA ARG A 310 12.93 11.13 -15.28
C ARG A 310 12.58 12.03 -14.13
N ALA A 311 12.90 11.62 -12.90
CA ALA A 311 12.78 12.43 -11.69
C ALA A 311 14.00 12.21 -10.79
N MET A 312 14.30 13.21 -9.96
CA MET A 312 15.38 13.10 -8.97
C MET A 312 14.88 12.40 -7.70
N PHE A 313 15.67 11.46 -7.20
CA PHE A 313 15.43 10.76 -5.93
C PHE A 313 16.78 10.61 -5.20
N GLU A 314 16.96 11.26 -4.06
CA GLU A 314 18.23 11.28 -3.29
C GLU A 314 19.48 11.61 -4.13
N GLY A 315 19.35 12.48 -5.13
CA GLY A 315 20.45 12.85 -6.02
C GLY A 315 20.65 11.94 -7.22
N VAL A 316 19.90 10.86 -7.34
CA VAL A 316 19.93 9.93 -8.48
C VAL A 316 18.75 10.22 -9.40
N GLU A 317 18.94 10.17 -10.71
CA GLU A 317 17.84 10.18 -11.67
C GLU A 317 17.22 8.78 -11.79
N ILE A 318 15.92 8.70 -11.64
CA ILE A 318 15.14 7.45 -11.75
C ILE A 318 13.98 7.60 -12.73
N ASN A 319 13.48 6.48 -13.24
CA ASN A 319 12.29 6.48 -14.07
C ASN A 319 11.02 6.60 -13.21
N VAL A 320 10.09 7.43 -13.69
CA VAL A 320 8.74 7.58 -13.11
C VAL A 320 7.71 7.49 -14.23
N PRO A 321 6.43 7.17 -13.93
CA PRO A 321 5.36 7.17 -14.92
C PRO A 321 5.21 8.52 -15.62
N ALA A 322 4.69 8.51 -16.85
CA ALA A 322 4.41 9.71 -17.64
C ALA A 322 3.55 10.74 -16.88
N ASN A 323 2.57 10.24 -16.12
CA ASN A 323 1.66 11.01 -15.29
C ASN A 323 1.74 10.53 -13.83
N ALA A 324 2.83 10.87 -13.14
CA ALA A 324 3.05 10.49 -11.75
C ALA A 324 1.93 10.99 -10.81
N ASP A 325 1.29 12.13 -11.11
CA ASP A 325 0.16 12.64 -10.33
C ASP A 325 -1.05 11.70 -10.41
N ALA A 326 -1.43 11.23 -11.60
CA ALA A 326 -2.51 10.28 -11.78
C ALA A 326 -2.24 8.95 -11.03
N TYR A 327 -1.00 8.44 -11.11
CA TYR A 327 -0.58 7.27 -10.35
C TYR A 327 -0.74 7.45 -8.84
N LEU A 328 -0.22 8.55 -8.31
CA LEU A 328 -0.27 8.82 -6.87
C LEU A 328 -1.70 9.07 -6.38
N ARG A 329 -2.53 9.77 -7.16
CA ARG A 329 -3.95 9.95 -6.83
C ARG A 329 -4.74 8.65 -6.85
N SER A 330 -4.41 7.75 -7.76
CA SER A 330 -5.02 6.40 -7.80
C SER A 330 -4.68 5.58 -6.55
N CYS A 331 -3.45 5.70 -6.04
CA CYS A 331 -2.99 4.95 -4.86
C CYS A 331 -3.44 5.59 -3.53
N TYR A 332 -3.34 6.91 -3.42
CA TYR A 332 -3.39 7.64 -2.14
C TYR A 332 -4.49 8.70 -2.06
N GLY A 333 -5.23 8.94 -3.16
CA GLY A 333 -6.17 10.07 -3.23
C GLY A 333 -5.41 11.40 -3.27
N ASP A 334 -5.71 12.33 -2.36
CA ASP A 334 -4.91 13.56 -2.21
C ASP A 334 -3.60 13.26 -1.46
N TYR A 335 -2.60 12.79 -2.19
CA TYR A 335 -1.29 12.39 -1.65
C TYR A 335 -0.47 13.58 -1.10
N LEU A 336 -0.92 14.82 -1.34
CA LEU A 336 -0.32 16.02 -0.77
C LEU A 336 -0.95 16.39 0.58
N ASP A 337 -2.03 15.74 1.00
CA ASP A 337 -2.56 15.90 2.35
C ASP A 337 -1.60 15.35 3.40
N LEU A 338 -1.65 15.95 4.61
CA LEU A 338 -0.88 15.45 5.74
C LEU A 338 -1.39 14.05 6.11
N PRO A 339 -0.51 13.04 6.19
CA PRO A 339 -0.91 11.71 6.64
C PRO A 339 -1.43 11.78 8.07
N LYS A 340 -2.44 10.97 8.38
CA LYS A 340 -3.05 10.93 9.71
C LYS A 340 -2.07 10.47 10.79
N ASP A 341 -1.14 9.62 10.40
CA ASP A 341 -0.11 9.09 11.26
C ASP A 341 1.21 8.99 10.48
N ILE A 342 2.21 9.71 10.95
CA ILE A 342 3.56 9.71 10.37
C ILE A 342 4.53 8.77 11.12
N HIS A 343 4.06 8.05 12.14
CA HIS A 343 4.90 7.24 13.03
C HIS A 343 4.60 5.75 12.96
N SER A 344 3.45 5.33 12.43
CA SER A 344 3.04 3.91 12.35
C SER A 344 3.33 3.30 10.98
N HIS A 345 4.51 3.54 10.43
CA HIS A 345 4.93 2.87 9.21
C HIS A 345 5.42 1.45 9.52
N PHE A 346 5.05 0.49 8.67
CA PHE A 346 5.62 -0.86 8.74
C PHE A 346 7.10 -0.78 8.35
N GLN A 347 7.97 -1.30 9.20
CA GLN A 347 9.40 -1.34 8.95
C GLN A 347 9.81 -2.74 8.48
N HIS A 348 10.55 -2.82 7.39
CA HIS A 348 11.11 -4.05 6.82
C HIS A 348 12.41 -4.44 7.53
N VAL A 349 13.16 -3.46 8.02
CA VAL A 349 14.37 -3.65 8.81
C VAL A 349 14.14 -3.09 10.21
N SER A 350 14.32 -3.91 11.25
CA SER A 350 14.10 -3.45 12.61
C SER A 350 15.11 -2.37 13.00
N HIS A 351 14.70 -1.44 13.89
CA HIS A 351 15.59 -0.42 14.40
C HIS A 351 16.83 -1.02 15.09
N ASP A 352 16.64 -2.10 15.83
CA ASP A 352 17.74 -2.77 16.54
C ASP A 352 18.74 -3.40 15.55
N ASP A 353 18.26 -3.97 14.43
CA ASP A 353 19.12 -4.51 13.39
C ASP A 353 19.90 -3.40 12.67
N LEU A 354 19.28 -2.23 12.42
CA LEU A 354 19.94 -1.08 11.82
C LEU A 354 21.01 -0.44 12.70
N GLU A 355 20.85 -0.52 14.02
CA GLU A 355 21.83 -0.02 14.99
C GLU A 355 22.86 -1.09 15.40
N ALA A 356 22.71 -2.34 14.97
CA ALA A 356 23.69 -3.39 15.19
C ALA A 356 25.03 -3.03 14.53
N GLY A 357 26.13 -3.24 15.25
CA GLY A 357 27.46 -2.82 14.81
C GLY A 357 27.85 -3.34 13.42
N ALA A 358 27.58 -4.62 13.14
CA ALA A 358 27.88 -5.23 11.84
C ALA A 358 27.09 -4.57 10.67
N THR A 359 25.80 -4.33 10.86
CA THR A 359 24.96 -3.66 9.87
C THR A 359 25.40 -2.23 9.63
N ARG A 360 25.70 -1.48 10.70
CA ARG A 360 26.20 -0.11 10.59
C ARG A 360 27.55 -0.06 9.87
N ASP A 361 28.45 -1.00 10.16
CA ASP A 361 29.76 -1.08 9.50
C ASP A 361 29.58 -1.35 7.99
N ALA A 362 28.71 -2.30 7.62
CA ALA A 362 28.37 -2.58 6.23
C ALA A 362 27.76 -1.37 5.50
N LEU A 363 26.90 -0.61 6.19
CA LEU A 363 26.24 0.58 5.63
C LEU A 363 27.10 1.85 5.67
N SER A 364 28.18 1.87 6.45
CA SER A 364 29.03 3.08 6.64
C SER A 364 29.67 3.57 5.34
N GLY A 365 29.94 2.67 4.40
CA GLY A 365 30.46 2.99 3.05
C GLY A 365 29.51 3.81 2.17
N PHE A 366 28.24 3.98 2.57
CA PHE A 366 27.24 4.79 1.86
C PHE A 366 27.07 6.19 2.44
N ALA A 367 27.81 6.54 3.48
CA ALA A 367 27.69 7.85 4.17
C ALA A 367 28.30 9.03 3.42
N GLU A 368 29.07 8.79 2.33
CA GLU A 368 29.82 9.81 1.56
C GLU A 368 29.06 10.31 0.33
#